data_273037279681bc93ccd8448fdff4579d
#
_entry.id   273037279681bc93ccd8448fdff4579d
#
_cell.length_a   1.000
_cell.length_b   1.000
_cell.length_c   1.000
_cell.angle_alpha   90.00
_cell.angle_beta   90.00
_cell.angle_gamma   90.00
#
_symmetry.space_group_name_H-M   'P 1'
#
loop_
_entity.id
_entity.type
_entity.pdbx_description
1 polymer ?
#
loop_
_entity_poly.entity_id
_entity_poly.type
_entity_poly.pdbx_seq_one_letter_code
_entity_poly.pdbx_strand_id
1 'polypeptide(L)'
;MTTILYVEDDISSQRLVDRILKAEGFDVLLASDGISAIEVAQENKPDLILMDINMSGLDGYEVTTRLRTISGLEKTPIIALTAATLRGDRERAIVAGCTGYIPKPIDVDTFADQVRSYLVGLEERVDSPEERAEYLLEYNQRLVNRLEEKVRELQNANAELQRVEKMKSDFVVLAGHELRTPLTVVYGYLQILMANPDIPGEAEEEGTPANLLTRVAKGVERLSDMIQDILNVSLIDAERLELSQEPVFLKSIVNSVLNNLQNFGPSRDLVFDLGSGLQDIPVIEGDPRRLHQAISNIIGNAMKYTPNGGTITIDAKNLEDVVHFWVKDSGVGIPQQELPHIFERFYVLEDTSFHSSSKTAFKGGGLGLGLTVARGIIEAHDGRVWAESAGQDETELPGSTFHILLPKGNPFALMEDKGDERG
;
A
#
# COMPACT_ATOMS: atom_id res chain seq x y z
N MET A 1 24.70 38.55 -18.98
CA MET A 1 24.67 37.82 -20.26
C MET A 1 23.23 37.44 -20.46
N THR A 2 22.65 37.63 -21.61
CA THR A 2 21.22 37.35 -21.83
C THR A 2 21.02 35.85 -21.98
N THR A 3 20.16 35.27 -21.16
CA THR A 3 19.91 33.82 -21.10
C THR A 3 18.63 33.48 -21.87
N ILE A 4 18.74 32.58 -22.83
CA ILE A 4 17.64 32.11 -23.66
C ILE A 4 17.38 30.64 -23.38
N LEU A 5 16.15 30.29 -23.05
CA LEU A 5 15.73 28.87 -23.00
C LEU A 5 15.19 28.47 -24.37
N TYR A 6 15.75 27.43 -24.95
CA TYR A 6 15.24 26.84 -26.18
C TYR A 6 14.65 25.45 -25.93
N VAL A 7 13.36 25.31 -26.25
CA VAL A 7 12.59 24.08 -26.05
C VAL A 7 12.28 23.44 -27.40
N GLU A 8 12.81 22.23 -27.63
CA GLU A 8 12.73 21.53 -28.91
C GLU A 8 12.99 20.02 -28.65
N ASP A 9 12.24 19.11 -29.22
CA ASP A 9 12.44 17.68 -29.05
C ASP A 9 13.40 17.05 -30.09
N ASP A 10 13.66 17.74 -31.24
CA ASP A 10 14.66 17.31 -32.18
C ASP A 10 16.06 17.80 -31.85
N ILE A 11 16.95 16.84 -31.57
CA ILE A 11 18.35 17.11 -31.18
C ILE A 11 19.13 17.88 -32.27
N SER A 12 18.80 17.67 -33.54
CA SER A 12 19.49 18.35 -34.66
C SER A 12 19.13 19.82 -34.69
N SER A 13 17.85 20.14 -34.51
CA SER A 13 17.35 21.51 -34.40
C SER A 13 17.90 22.21 -33.15
N GLN A 14 17.97 21.51 -32.00
CA GLN A 14 18.58 22.04 -30.79
C GLN A 14 20.04 22.48 -31.03
N ARG A 15 20.86 21.63 -31.64
CA ARG A 15 22.27 21.92 -31.92
C ARG A 15 22.45 23.07 -32.89
N LEU A 16 21.60 23.20 -33.89
CA LEU A 16 21.65 24.28 -34.84
C LEU A 16 21.40 25.63 -34.16
N VAL A 17 20.31 25.75 -33.44
CA VAL A 17 19.90 26.99 -32.77
C VAL A 17 20.87 27.36 -31.64
N ASP A 18 21.33 26.38 -30.85
CA ASP A 18 22.35 26.58 -29.81
C ASP A 18 23.62 27.19 -30.40
N ARG A 19 24.08 26.68 -31.53
CA ARG A 19 25.31 27.21 -32.22
C ARG A 19 25.07 28.63 -32.72
N ILE A 20 23.92 28.93 -33.33
CA ILE A 20 23.61 30.27 -33.85
C ILE A 20 23.57 31.28 -32.70
N LEU A 21 22.85 30.99 -31.65
CA LEU A 21 22.66 31.94 -30.55
C LEU A 21 23.95 32.14 -29.73
N LYS A 22 24.73 31.09 -29.48
CA LYS A 22 26.03 31.21 -28.80
C LYS A 22 27.06 32.00 -29.60
N ALA A 23 27.05 31.85 -30.93
CA ALA A 23 27.93 32.67 -31.80
C ALA A 23 27.60 34.16 -31.69
N GLU A 24 26.37 34.51 -31.39
CA GLU A 24 25.87 35.88 -31.23
C GLU A 24 25.93 36.40 -29.77
N GLY A 25 26.57 35.61 -28.85
CA GLY A 25 26.85 36.02 -27.47
C GLY A 25 25.75 35.77 -26.46
N PHE A 26 24.75 34.98 -26.78
CA PHE A 26 23.70 34.55 -25.86
C PHE A 26 24.15 33.36 -25.03
N ASP A 27 23.64 33.24 -23.80
CA ASP A 27 23.70 32.03 -23.00
C ASP A 27 22.45 31.18 -23.28
N VAL A 28 22.62 29.90 -23.63
CA VAL A 28 21.52 29.06 -24.12
C VAL A 28 21.32 27.88 -23.21
N LEU A 29 20.12 27.79 -22.64
CA LEU A 29 19.58 26.63 -21.93
C LEU A 29 18.74 25.80 -22.90
N LEU A 30 18.85 24.48 -22.81
CA LEU A 30 18.12 23.55 -23.67
C LEU A 30 17.15 22.70 -22.84
N ALA A 31 15.94 22.49 -23.37
CA ALA A 31 14.99 21.53 -22.87
C ALA A 31 14.46 20.69 -24.01
N SER A 32 14.30 19.38 -23.81
CA SER A 32 13.89 18.42 -24.83
C SER A 32 12.42 18.06 -24.81
N ASP A 33 11.67 18.55 -23.83
CA ASP A 33 10.24 18.31 -23.65
C ASP A 33 9.60 19.39 -22.79
N GLY A 34 8.25 19.41 -22.76
CA GLY A 34 7.51 20.45 -22.04
C GLY A 34 7.66 20.42 -20.53
N ILE A 35 7.94 19.26 -19.92
CA ILE A 35 8.13 19.16 -18.47
C ILE A 35 9.47 19.73 -18.07
N SER A 36 10.55 19.29 -18.74
CA SER A 36 11.89 19.82 -18.52
C SER A 36 11.96 21.32 -18.82
N ALA A 37 11.21 21.82 -19.79
CA ALA A 37 11.13 23.24 -20.10
C ALA A 37 10.59 24.07 -18.91
N ILE A 38 9.53 23.57 -18.24
CA ILE A 38 8.95 24.23 -17.08
C ILE A 38 9.95 24.24 -15.90
N GLU A 39 10.61 23.12 -15.63
CA GLU A 39 11.61 23.01 -14.55
C GLU A 39 12.79 23.96 -14.78
N VAL A 40 13.40 23.90 -15.97
CA VAL A 40 14.53 24.77 -16.33
C VAL A 40 14.15 26.25 -16.28
N ALA A 41 12.95 26.61 -16.76
CA ALA A 41 12.49 28.02 -16.72
C ALA A 41 12.27 28.51 -15.28
N GLN A 42 11.75 27.67 -14.39
CA GLN A 42 11.55 28.02 -12.97
C GLN A 42 12.87 28.26 -12.23
N GLU A 43 13.86 27.41 -12.47
CA GLU A 43 15.14 27.46 -11.80
C GLU A 43 16.01 28.63 -12.29
N ASN A 44 16.04 28.88 -13.60
CA ASN A 44 17.01 29.78 -14.22
C ASN A 44 16.44 31.14 -14.61
N LYS A 45 15.10 31.29 -14.68
CA LYS A 45 14.40 32.54 -15.05
C LYS A 45 15.00 33.18 -16.31
N PRO A 46 14.91 32.54 -17.49
CA PRO A 46 15.49 33.04 -18.72
C PRO A 46 14.90 34.40 -19.14
N ASP A 47 15.71 35.19 -19.85
CA ASP A 47 15.30 36.49 -20.38
C ASP A 47 14.34 36.34 -21.59
N LEU A 48 14.40 35.20 -22.30
CA LEU A 48 13.53 34.86 -23.44
C LEU A 48 13.41 33.34 -23.55
N ILE A 49 12.25 32.86 -23.99
CA ILE A 49 11.99 31.45 -24.25
C ILE A 49 11.63 31.26 -25.73
N LEU A 50 12.38 30.39 -26.43
CA LEU A 50 12.04 29.89 -27.75
C LEU A 50 11.33 28.55 -27.59
N MET A 51 10.10 28.46 -28.06
CA MET A 51 9.23 27.31 -27.83
C MET A 51 8.83 26.67 -29.15
N ASP A 52 9.29 25.44 -29.39
CA ASP A 52 8.66 24.66 -30.45
C ASP A 52 7.24 24.31 -30.09
N ILE A 53 6.34 24.51 -31.05
CA ILE A 53 4.92 24.21 -30.85
C ILE A 53 4.63 22.73 -31.03
N ASN A 54 5.34 22.08 -31.96
CA ASN A 54 5.07 20.71 -32.37
C ASN A 54 5.99 19.70 -31.66
N MET A 55 5.84 19.59 -30.34
CA MET A 55 6.61 18.64 -29.53
C MET A 55 5.78 17.42 -29.15
N SER A 56 6.45 16.30 -28.93
CA SER A 56 5.84 15.08 -28.39
C SER A 56 5.46 15.27 -26.90
N GLY A 57 4.25 14.81 -26.52
CA GLY A 57 3.77 14.91 -25.13
C GLY A 57 2.95 16.18 -24.86
N LEU A 58 3.52 17.14 -24.12
CA LEU A 58 2.92 18.46 -23.91
C LEU A 58 3.25 19.35 -25.11
N ASP A 59 2.22 19.87 -25.79
CA ASP A 59 2.45 20.80 -26.89
C ASP A 59 2.95 22.16 -26.40
N GLY A 60 3.64 22.92 -27.26
CA GLY A 60 4.21 24.21 -26.90
C GLY A 60 3.20 25.25 -26.45
N TYR A 61 1.94 25.15 -26.86
CA TYR A 61 0.87 26.03 -26.40
C TYR A 61 0.52 25.75 -24.93
N GLU A 62 0.43 24.47 -24.54
CA GLU A 62 0.15 24.07 -23.17
C GLU A 62 1.30 24.47 -22.22
N VAL A 63 2.54 24.25 -22.66
CA VAL A 63 3.73 24.67 -21.92
C VAL A 63 3.75 26.18 -21.73
N THR A 64 3.45 26.95 -22.79
CA THR A 64 3.37 28.42 -22.74
C THR A 64 2.33 28.90 -21.73
N THR A 65 1.13 28.31 -21.76
CA THR A 65 0.05 28.67 -20.84
C THR A 65 0.47 28.41 -19.39
N ARG A 66 1.14 27.29 -19.09
CA ARG A 66 1.66 26.95 -17.76
C ARG A 66 2.78 27.92 -17.34
N LEU A 67 3.73 28.23 -18.22
CA LEU A 67 4.82 29.16 -17.91
C LEU A 67 4.27 30.55 -17.53
N ARG A 68 3.18 31.03 -18.14
CA ARG A 68 2.53 32.30 -17.80
C ARG A 68 1.92 32.34 -16.40
N THR A 69 1.64 31.19 -15.78
CA THR A 69 1.13 31.12 -14.41
C THR A 69 2.23 31.10 -13.34
N ILE A 70 3.51 31.00 -13.76
CA ILE A 70 4.64 30.89 -12.85
C ILE A 70 5.13 32.28 -12.46
N SER A 71 5.29 32.50 -11.15
CA SER A 71 5.77 33.77 -10.61
C SER A 71 7.16 34.11 -11.10
N GLY A 72 7.29 35.29 -11.74
CA GLY A 72 8.52 35.80 -12.33
C GLY A 72 8.72 35.46 -13.81
N LEU A 73 7.81 34.70 -14.44
CA LEU A 73 7.82 34.38 -15.87
C LEU A 73 6.62 34.98 -16.62
N GLU A 74 5.73 35.70 -15.93
CA GLU A 74 4.51 36.28 -16.51
C GLU A 74 4.78 37.22 -17.70
N LYS A 75 5.91 37.94 -17.66
CA LYS A 75 6.32 38.92 -18.68
C LYS A 75 7.50 38.48 -19.53
N THR A 76 8.09 37.33 -19.27
CA THR A 76 9.22 36.79 -20.07
C THR A 76 8.77 36.57 -21.51
N PRO A 77 9.42 37.14 -22.53
CA PRO A 77 9.08 36.88 -23.92
C PRO A 77 9.11 35.41 -24.25
N ILE A 78 8.01 34.84 -24.77
CA ILE A 78 7.93 33.47 -25.26
C ILE A 78 7.62 33.53 -26.75
N ILE A 79 8.54 33.03 -27.56
CA ILE A 79 8.45 33.08 -29.00
C ILE A 79 8.18 31.67 -29.53
N ALA A 80 7.05 31.51 -30.20
CA ALA A 80 6.68 30.25 -30.82
C ALA A 80 7.52 29.98 -32.07
N LEU A 81 8.08 28.79 -32.18
CA LEU A 81 8.68 28.28 -33.42
C LEU A 81 7.69 27.34 -34.09
N THR A 82 7.19 27.69 -35.25
CA THR A 82 6.11 26.92 -35.91
C THR A 82 6.40 26.68 -37.36
N ALA A 83 6.00 25.52 -37.91
CA ALA A 83 6.03 25.28 -39.32
C ALA A 83 4.95 26.15 -40.01
N ALA A 84 5.32 27.15 -40.73
CA ALA A 84 4.47 28.18 -41.34
C ALA A 84 3.49 27.63 -42.41
N THR A 85 2.56 26.73 -42.04
CA THR A 85 1.74 26.02 -43.02
C THR A 85 0.22 26.27 -42.94
N LEU A 86 -0.29 26.82 -41.84
CA LEU A 86 -1.73 27.02 -41.71
C LEU A 86 -2.07 28.45 -41.30
N ARG A 87 -3.07 29.04 -41.96
CA ARG A 87 -3.73 30.25 -41.47
C ARG A 87 -4.24 29.97 -40.03
N GLY A 88 -3.82 30.77 -39.05
CA GLY A 88 -4.25 30.63 -37.69
C GLY A 88 -3.20 30.12 -36.67
N ASP A 89 -2.04 29.61 -37.07
CA ASP A 89 -1.01 29.19 -36.15
C ASP A 89 -0.39 30.36 -35.38
N ARG A 90 -0.27 31.51 -36.05
CA ARG A 90 0.16 32.77 -35.42
C ARG A 90 -0.82 33.20 -34.33
N GLU A 91 -2.08 33.27 -34.69
CA GLU A 91 -3.17 33.70 -33.78
C GLU A 91 -3.26 32.76 -32.60
N ARG A 92 -3.13 31.44 -32.80
CA ARG A 92 -3.08 30.44 -31.73
C ARG A 92 -1.92 30.67 -30.77
N ALA A 93 -0.71 30.92 -31.29
CA ALA A 93 0.46 31.17 -30.46
C ALA A 93 0.24 32.39 -29.55
N ILE A 94 -0.26 33.47 -30.09
CA ILE A 94 -0.52 34.70 -29.34
C ILE A 94 -1.64 34.48 -28.28
N VAL A 95 -2.71 33.77 -28.63
CA VAL A 95 -3.81 33.44 -27.69
C VAL A 95 -3.33 32.53 -26.57
N ALA A 96 -2.43 31.58 -26.84
CA ALA A 96 -1.81 30.72 -25.82
C ALA A 96 -0.88 31.49 -24.86
N GLY A 97 -0.53 32.73 -25.20
CA GLY A 97 0.31 33.60 -24.38
C GLY A 97 1.74 33.80 -24.91
N CYS A 98 2.03 33.40 -26.16
CA CYS A 98 3.28 33.76 -26.82
C CYS A 98 3.35 35.26 -27.07
N THR A 99 4.56 35.84 -27.00
CA THR A 99 4.83 37.23 -27.31
C THR A 99 4.96 37.46 -28.81
N GLY A 100 5.31 36.45 -29.56
CA GLY A 100 5.45 36.46 -31.00
C GLY A 100 5.72 35.07 -31.56
N TYR A 101 6.02 34.99 -32.87
CA TYR A 101 6.33 33.73 -33.51
C TYR A 101 7.47 33.90 -34.54
N ILE A 102 8.21 32.82 -34.81
CA ILE A 102 9.20 32.74 -35.88
C ILE A 102 8.87 31.48 -36.69
N PRO A 103 8.69 31.64 -38.01
CA PRO A 103 8.39 30.48 -38.88
C PRO A 103 9.61 29.56 -39.09
N LYS A 104 9.39 28.25 -39.07
CA LYS A 104 10.36 27.24 -39.51
C LYS A 104 10.19 27.04 -41.05
N PRO A 105 11.27 26.85 -41.83
CA PRO A 105 12.66 26.69 -41.39
C PRO A 105 13.29 28.00 -40.97
N ILE A 106 14.13 27.90 -39.93
CA ILE A 106 14.85 29.05 -39.32
C ILE A 106 15.87 29.57 -40.36
N ASP A 107 15.78 30.85 -40.69
CA ASP A 107 16.78 31.54 -41.50
C ASP A 107 17.96 31.96 -40.61
N VAL A 108 19.12 31.30 -40.84
CA VAL A 108 20.33 31.47 -40.04
C VAL A 108 20.81 32.93 -40.01
N ASP A 109 20.66 33.66 -41.09
CA ASP A 109 21.18 35.02 -41.25
C ASP A 109 20.35 36.07 -40.47
N THR A 110 19.05 35.82 -40.32
CA THR A 110 18.12 36.79 -39.72
C THR A 110 17.62 36.40 -38.32
N PHE A 111 17.80 35.14 -37.94
CA PHE A 111 17.22 34.58 -36.70
C PHE A 111 17.64 35.30 -35.43
N ALA A 112 18.95 35.58 -35.28
CA ALA A 112 19.45 36.26 -34.10
C ALA A 112 18.92 37.70 -33.96
N ASP A 113 18.75 38.39 -35.07
CA ASP A 113 18.18 39.76 -35.08
C ASP A 113 16.70 39.74 -34.74
N GLN A 114 15.96 38.74 -35.19
CA GLN A 114 14.56 38.56 -34.78
C GLN A 114 14.45 38.30 -33.27
N VAL A 115 15.29 37.44 -32.70
CA VAL A 115 15.33 37.20 -31.24
C VAL A 115 15.66 38.47 -30.48
N ARG A 116 16.63 39.29 -30.93
CA ARG A 116 16.97 40.58 -30.32
C ARG A 116 15.78 41.55 -30.35
N SER A 117 14.99 41.58 -31.41
CA SER A 117 13.82 42.44 -31.53
C SER A 117 12.80 42.16 -30.44
N TYR A 118 12.54 40.91 -30.11
CA TYR A 118 11.66 40.51 -29.02
C TYR A 118 12.23 40.85 -27.65
N LEU A 119 13.56 40.72 -27.44
CA LEU A 119 14.21 41.13 -26.21
C LEU A 119 14.10 42.68 -25.94
N VAL A 120 14.02 43.47 -26.99
CA VAL A 120 13.85 44.92 -26.92
C VAL A 120 12.36 45.35 -26.76
N GLY A 121 11.44 44.37 -26.79
CA GLY A 121 10.03 44.64 -26.50
C GLY A 121 9.11 44.60 -27.74
N LEU A 122 9.51 43.95 -28.81
CA LEU A 122 8.57 43.65 -29.89
C LEU A 122 7.50 42.71 -29.36
N GLU A 123 6.24 43.06 -29.53
CA GLU A 123 5.09 42.22 -29.20
C GLU A 123 4.17 42.15 -30.43
N GLU A 124 3.74 40.94 -30.74
CA GLU A 124 2.71 40.75 -31.74
C GLU A 124 1.33 40.69 -31.07
N ARG A 125 0.33 41.24 -31.72
CA ARG A 125 -1.06 41.28 -31.19
C ARG A 125 -2.01 40.66 -32.22
N VAL A 126 -3.05 40.01 -31.71
CA VAL A 126 -4.24 39.67 -32.51
C VAL A 126 -5.15 40.88 -32.52
N ASP A 127 -5.42 41.39 -33.71
CA ASP A 127 -6.14 42.65 -33.88
C ASP A 127 -7.65 42.52 -33.68
N SER A 128 -8.21 41.31 -33.71
CA SER A 128 -9.65 41.04 -33.56
C SER A 128 -9.98 40.33 -32.25
N PRO A 129 -10.76 40.95 -31.35
CA PRO A 129 -11.27 40.31 -30.13
C PRO A 129 -12.14 39.07 -30.44
N GLU A 130 -12.83 39.06 -31.58
CA GLU A 130 -13.70 37.98 -32.02
C GLU A 130 -12.88 36.75 -32.38
N GLU A 131 -11.80 36.89 -33.19
CA GLU A 131 -10.89 35.80 -33.53
C GLU A 131 -10.25 35.20 -32.27
N ARG A 132 -9.84 36.02 -31.31
CA ARG A 132 -9.30 35.57 -30.03
C ARG A 132 -10.30 34.71 -29.25
N ALA A 133 -11.57 35.12 -29.23
CA ALA A 133 -12.62 34.38 -28.53
C ALA A 133 -12.89 33.01 -29.19
N GLU A 134 -12.91 32.98 -30.52
CA GLU A 134 -13.10 31.76 -31.31
C GLU A 134 -11.97 30.73 -31.06
N TYR A 135 -10.71 31.19 -31.07
CA TYR A 135 -9.55 30.30 -30.79
C TYR A 135 -9.56 29.80 -29.34
N LEU A 136 -9.92 30.62 -28.36
CA LEU A 136 -10.07 30.19 -26.97
C LEU A 136 -11.16 29.11 -26.82
N LEU A 137 -12.27 29.29 -27.52
CA LEU A 137 -13.36 28.31 -27.51
C LEU A 137 -12.89 26.96 -28.10
N GLU A 138 -12.23 27.00 -29.26
CA GLU A 138 -11.68 25.80 -29.91
C GLU A 138 -10.65 25.11 -29.04
N TYR A 139 -9.73 25.85 -28.43
CA TYR A 139 -8.72 25.33 -27.51
C TYR A 139 -9.35 24.66 -26.28
N ASN A 140 -10.30 25.33 -25.63
CA ASN A 140 -11.01 24.76 -24.51
C ASN A 140 -11.76 23.48 -24.89
N GLN A 141 -12.39 23.44 -26.07
CA GLN A 141 -13.07 22.23 -26.54
C GLN A 141 -12.11 21.06 -26.75
N ARG A 142 -10.92 21.32 -27.29
CA ARG A 142 -9.88 20.30 -27.46
C ARG A 142 -9.36 19.79 -26.12
N LEU A 143 -9.16 20.68 -25.13
CA LEU A 143 -8.76 20.31 -23.77
C LEU A 143 -9.82 19.45 -23.10
N VAL A 144 -11.10 19.83 -23.21
CA VAL A 144 -12.21 19.04 -22.66
C VAL A 144 -12.23 17.64 -23.28
N ASN A 145 -12.18 17.55 -24.59
CA ASN A 145 -12.20 16.25 -25.30
C ASN A 145 -11.01 15.36 -24.87
N ARG A 146 -9.81 15.95 -24.73
CA ARG A 146 -8.61 15.21 -24.27
C ARG A 146 -8.73 14.75 -22.83
N LEU A 147 -9.31 15.59 -21.95
CA LEU A 147 -9.58 15.22 -20.56
C LEU A 147 -10.62 14.10 -20.48
N GLU A 148 -11.70 14.17 -21.25
CA GLU A 148 -12.72 13.12 -21.31
C GLU A 148 -12.13 11.79 -21.79
N GLU A 149 -11.25 11.81 -22.80
CA GLU A 149 -10.53 10.62 -23.27
C GLU A 149 -9.64 10.03 -22.18
N LYS A 150 -8.85 10.87 -21.46
CA LYS A 150 -8.00 10.41 -20.37
C LYS A 150 -8.78 9.89 -19.18
N VAL A 151 -9.89 10.51 -18.83
CA VAL A 151 -10.80 10.01 -17.78
C VAL A 151 -11.34 8.64 -18.18
N ARG A 152 -11.75 8.45 -19.44
CA ARG A 152 -12.24 7.17 -19.94
C ARG A 152 -11.16 6.08 -19.94
N GLU A 153 -9.93 6.41 -20.35
CA GLU A 153 -8.79 5.48 -20.28
C GLU A 153 -8.52 5.04 -18.85
N LEU A 154 -8.48 6.00 -17.90
CA LEU A 154 -8.27 5.72 -16.48
C LEU A 154 -9.40 4.88 -15.88
N GLN A 155 -10.65 5.15 -16.23
CA GLN A 155 -11.79 4.36 -15.77
C GLN A 155 -11.71 2.92 -16.28
N ASN A 156 -11.34 2.72 -17.55
CA ASN A 156 -11.18 1.38 -18.11
C ASN A 156 -10.03 0.61 -17.45
N ALA A 157 -8.87 1.26 -17.24
CA ALA A 157 -7.74 0.65 -16.55
C ALA A 157 -8.07 0.29 -15.11
N ASN A 158 -8.79 1.15 -14.40
CA ASN A 158 -9.23 0.87 -13.02
C ASN A 158 -10.23 -0.28 -12.95
N ALA A 159 -11.18 -0.34 -13.89
CA ALA A 159 -12.13 -1.45 -13.96
C ALA A 159 -11.43 -2.80 -14.23
N GLU A 160 -10.40 -2.82 -15.09
CA GLU A 160 -9.62 -4.04 -15.35
C GLU A 160 -8.77 -4.45 -14.14
N LEU A 161 -8.16 -3.49 -13.43
CA LEU A 161 -7.46 -3.75 -12.17
C LEU A 161 -8.39 -4.39 -11.12
N GLN A 162 -9.56 -3.82 -10.91
CA GLN A 162 -10.56 -4.37 -9.98
C GLN A 162 -11.00 -5.78 -10.36
N ARG A 163 -11.14 -6.04 -11.68
CA ARG A 163 -11.47 -7.37 -12.18
C ARG A 163 -10.38 -8.39 -11.88
N VAL A 164 -9.11 -8.02 -12.10
CA VAL A 164 -7.97 -8.89 -11.83
C VAL A 164 -7.83 -9.16 -10.34
N GLU A 165 -8.00 -8.14 -9.49
CA GLU A 165 -7.99 -8.31 -8.03
C GLU A 165 -9.10 -9.24 -7.55
N LYS A 166 -10.31 -9.07 -8.08
CA LYS A 166 -11.42 -9.96 -7.78
C LYS A 166 -11.13 -11.40 -8.18
N MET A 167 -10.65 -11.62 -9.42
CA MET A 167 -10.30 -12.98 -9.88
C MET A 167 -9.19 -13.60 -9.04
N LYS A 168 -8.18 -12.83 -8.62
CA LYS A 168 -7.12 -13.28 -7.72
C LYS A 168 -7.69 -13.74 -6.38
N SER A 169 -8.59 -12.96 -5.80
CA SER A 169 -9.25 -13.28 -4.53
C SER A 169 -10.13 -14.52 -4.63
N ASP A 170 -10.97 -14.61 -5.66
CA ASP A 170 -11.84 -15.77 -5.90
C ASP A 170 -11.02 -17.05 -6.12
N PHE A 171 -9.90 -16.96 -6.85
CA PHE A 171 -8.96 -18.08 -7.06
C PHE A 171 -8.34 -18.58 -5.75
N VAL A 172 -7.88 -17.67 -4.88
CA VAL A 172 -7.26 -18.05 -3.60
C VAL A 172 -8.29 -18.74 -2.69
N VAL A 173 -9.52 -18.25 -2.62
CA VAL A 173 -10.61 -18.86 -1.85
C VAL A 173 -10.92 -20.26 -2.38
N LEU A 174 -11.07 -20.42 -3.70
CA LEU A 174 -11.34 -21.74 -4.32
C LEU A 174 -10.18 -22.71 -4.10
N ALA A 175 -8.94 -22.28 -4.36
CA ALA A 175 -7.74 -23.11 -4.16
C ALA A 175 -7.60 -23.58 -2.72
N GLY A 176 -7.91 -22.72 -1.74
CA GLY A 176 -7.89 -23.10 -0.34
C GLY A 176 -8.93 -24.17 0.02
N HIS A 177 -10.15 -24.09 -0.51
CA HIS A 177 -11.14 -25.14 -0.34
C HIS A 177 -10.71 -26.46 -0.97
N GLU A 178 -10.17 -26.43 -2.19
CA GLU A 178 -9.71 -27.60 -2.92
C GLU A 178 -8.46 -28.24 -2.28
N LEU A 179 -7.62 -27.46 -1.60
CA LEU A 179 -6.45 -27.99 -0.86
C LEU A 179 -6.83 -28.52 0.53
N ARG A 180 -7.79 -27.92 1.20
CA ARG A 180 -8.23 -28.38 2.54
C ARG A 180 -8.80 -29.79 2.51
N THR A 181 -9.60 -30.11 1.51
CA THR A 181 -10.27 -31.41 1.40
C THR A 181 -9.29 -32.59 1.35
N PRO A 182 -8.29 -32.68 0.42
CA PRO A 182 -7.32 -33.77 0.41
C PRO A 182 -6.44 -33.77 1.65
N LEU A 183 -6.12 -32.61 2.21
CA LEU A 183 -5.31 -32.51 3.41
C LEU A 183 -6.04 -33.09 4.64
N THR A 184 -7.34 -32.82 4.78
CA THR A 184 -8.18 -33.41 5.83
C THR A 184 -8.23 -34.94 5.70
N VAL A 185 -8.30 -35.45 4.46
CA VAL A 185 -8.29 -36.91 4.22
C VAL A 185 -6.94 -37.51 4.63
N VAL A 186 -5.82 -36.90 4.22
CA VAL A 186 -4.47 -37.35 4.61
C VAL A 186 -4.30 -37.34 6.13
N TYR A 187 -4.72 -36.26 6.78
CA TYR A 187 -4.68 -36.13 8.24
C TYR A 187 -5.51 -37.18 8.93
N GLY A 188 -6.74 -37.46 8.43
CA GLY A 188 -7.59 -38.50 8.94
C GLY A 188 -6.97 -39.90 8.86
N TYR A 189 -6.34 -40.26 7.74
CA TYR A 189 -5.62 -41.53 7.62
C TYR A 189 -4.39 -41.63 8.55
N LEU A 190 -3.66 -40.52 8.72
CA LEU A 190 -2.55 -40.46 9.68
C LEU A 190 -3.03 -40.69 11.12
N GLN A 191 -4.14 -40.10 11.52
CA GLN A 191 -4.75 -40.30 12.84
C GLN A 191 -5.13 -41.78 13.07
N ILE A 192 -5.70 -42.44 12.06
CA ILE A 192 -6.01 -43.89 12.11
C ILE A 192 -4.77 -44.71 12.26
N LEU A 193 -3.70 -44.40 11.50
CA LEU A 193 -2.41 -45.10 11.61
C LEU A 193 -1.76 -44.90 12.98
N MET A 194 -1.78 -43.65 13.51
CA MET A 194 -1.19 -43.36 14.83
C MET A 194 -1.96 -44.01 15.98
N ALA A 195 -3.27 -44.24 15.81
CA ALA A 195 -4.09 -44.96 16.80
C ALA A 195 -3.92 -46.49 16.75
N ASN A 196 -3.18 -47.03 15.77
CA ASN A 196 -2.98 -48.48 15.66
C ASN A 196 -1.90 -48.95 16.65
N PRO A 197 -2.22 -49.84 17.62
CA PRO A 197 -1.28 -50.33 18.61
C PRO A 197 -0.18 -51.21 18.03
N ASP A 198 -0.33 -51.68 16.79
CA ASP A 198 0.69 -52.52 16.10
C ASP A 198 1.83 -51.69 15.48
N ILE A 199 1.78 -50.36 15.54
CA ILE A 199 2.88 -49.52 15.04
C ILE A 199 4.02 -49.50 16.06
N PRO A 200 5.23 -49.99 15.68
CA PRO A 200 6.31 -50.13 16.63
C PRO A 200 6.96 -48.80 16.98
N GLY A 201 7.37 -48.71 18.25
CA GLY A 201 8.10 -47.56 18.82
C GLY A 201 7.20 -46.51 19.47
N GLU A 202 7.81 -45.64 20.25
CA GLU A 202 7.15 -44.51 20.91
C GLU A 202 7.27 -43.26 20.06
N ALA A 203 6.31 -42.31 20.19
CA ALA A 203 6.29 -41.09 19.40
C ALA A 203 7.48 -40.14 19.70
N GLU A 204 8.03 -40.24 20.90
CA GLU A 204 9.21 -39.51 21.37
C GLU A 204 10.54 -40.13 20.94
N GLU A 205 10.57 -41.45 20.58
CA GLU A 205 11.79 -42.14 20.19
C GLU A 205 12.14 -41.84 18.73
N GLU A 206 13.26 -41.16 18.51
CA GLU A 206 13.68 -40.70 17.20
C GLU A 206 13.91 -41.83 16.19
N GLY A 207 13.34 -41.70 15.00
CA GLY A 207 13.48 -42.68 13.92
C GLY A 207 12.51 -43.87 13.96
N THR A 208 11.66 -44.00 14.98
CA THR A 208 10.62 -45.01 15.02
C THR A 208 9.47 -44.73 14.06
N PRO A 209 8.73 -45.73 13.58
CA PRO A 209 7.54 -45.51 12.75
C PRO A 209 6.51 -44.59 13.41
N ALA A 210 6.30 -44.71 14.72
CA ALA A 210 5.40 -43.82 15.48
C ALA A 210 5.89 -42.37 15.48
N ASN A 211 7.19 -42.13 15.66
CA ASN A 211 7.81 -40.79 15.56
C ASN A 211 7.66 -40.21 14.16
N LEU A 212 7.94 -40.98 13.11
CA LEU A 212 7.81 -40.53 11.73
C LEU A 212 6.37 -40.13 11.38
N LEU A 213 5.38 -40.93 11.79
CA LEU A 213 3.96 -40.64 11.61
C LEU A 213 3.57 -39.33 12.34
N THR A 214 4.03 -39.15 13.57
CA THR A 214 3.80 -37.92 14.34
C THR A 214 4.39 -36.70 13.64
N ARG A 215 5.60 -36.81 13.08
CA ARG A 215 6.23 -35.72 12.31
C ARG A 215 5.48 -35.40 11.03
N VAL A 216 4.97 -36.40 10.31
CA VAL A 216 4.15 -36.22 9.12
C VAL A 216 2.81 -35.55 9.49
N ALA A 217 2.14 -36.01 10.54
CA ALA A 217 0.89 -35.43 11.02
C ALA A 217 1.07 -33.94 11.36
N LYS A 218 2.13 -33.58 12.10
CA LYS A 218 2.48 -32.18 12.38
C LYS A 218 2.76 -31.37 11.12
N GLY A 219 3.40 -31.96 10.10
CA GLY A 219 3.64 -31.32 8.81
C GLY A 219 2.34 -31.00 8.05
N VAL A 220 1.40 -31.94 8.05
CA VAL A 220 0.08 -31.80 7.43
C VAL A 220 -0.76 -30.74 8.14
N GLU A 221 -0.77 -30.74 9.48
CA GLU A 221 -1.45 -29.74 10.29
C GLU A 221 -0.91 -28.33 10.00
N ARG A 222 0.42 -28.18 9.96
CA ARG A 222 1.06 -26.91 9.62
C ARG A 222 0.67 -26.42 8.23
N LEU A 223 0.61 -27.31 7.23
CA LEU A 223 0.19 -26.96 5.88
C LEU A 223 -1.28 -26.50 5.84
N SER A 224 -2.15 -27.17 6.61
CA SER A 224 -3.55 -26.77 6.77
C SER A 224 -3.69 -25.37 7.35
N ASP A 225 -2.91 -25.07 8.39
CA ASP A 225 -2.87 -23.76 9.02
C ASP A 225 -2.40 -22.65 8.04
N MET A 226 -1.34 -22.94 7.28
CA MET A 226 -0.83 -21.99 6.26
C MET A 226 -1.87 -21.68 5.20
N ILE A 227 -2.57 -22.69 4.69
CA ILE A 227 -3.64 -22.53 3.72
C ILE A 227 -4.75 -21.66 4.31
N GLN A 228 -5.12 -21.93 5.58
CA GLN A 228 -6.15 -21.16 6.26
C GLN A 228 -5.74 -19.68 6.45
N ASP A 229 -4.49 -19.41 6.80
CA ASP A 229 -3.96 -18.06 6.96
C ASP A 229 -3.98 -17.31 5.61
N ILE A 230 -3.56 -17.95 4.51
CA ILE A 230 -3.62 -17.36 3.15
C ILE A 230 -5.07 -17.03 2.76
N LEU A 231 -6.00 -17.94 3.04
CA LEU A 231 -7.44 -17.71 2.79
C LEU A 231 -7.98 -16.53 3.58
N ASN A 232 -7.65 -16.46 4.87
CA ASN A 232 -8.12 -15.37 5.73
C ASN A 232 -7.59 -14.01 5.24
N VAL A 233 -6.30 -13.94 4.87
CA VAL A 233 -5.73 -12.71 4.28
C VAL A 233 -6.46 -12.33 3.00
N SER A 234 -6.76 -13.30 2.13
CA SER A 234 -7.50 -13.03 0.89
C SER A 234 -8.93 -12.53 1.12
N LEU A 235 -9.61 -13.05 2.15
CA LEU A 235 -10.96 -12.59 2.52
C LEU A 235 -10.95 -11.20 3.13
N ILE A 236 -9.95 -10.91 3.97
CA ILE A 236 -9.74 -9.57 4.56
C ILE A 236 -9.48 -8.54 3.46
N ASP A 237 -8.60 -8.86 2.50
CA ASP A 237 -8.28 -7.96 1.38
C ASP A 237 -9.48 -7.63 0.51
N ALA A 238 -10.35 -8.60 0.32
CA ALA A 238 -11.55 -8.42 -0.47
C ALA A 238 -12.69 -7.73 0.31
N GLU A 239 -12.47 -7.34 1.57
CA GLU A 239 -13.52 -6.83 2.48
C GLU A 239 -14.73 -7.81 2.58
N ARG A 240 -14.43 -9.13 2.45
CA ARG A 240 -15.44 -10.19 2.42
C ARG A 240 -15.43 -11.06 3.69
N LEU A 241 -14.77 -10.60 4.74
CA LEU A 241 -14.78 -11.32 6.01
C LEU A 241 -16.16 -11.13 6.65
N GLU A 242 -17.05 -12.09 6.40
CA GLU A 242 -18.35 -12.13 7.08
C GLU A 242 -18.15 -12.52 8.54
N LEU A 243 -18.71 -11.74 9.45
CA LEU A 243 -18.70 -11.98 10.88
C LEU A 243 -20.06 -12.46 11.35
N SER A 244 -20.09 -13.50 12.20
CA SER A 244 -21.27 -13.80 12.99
C SER A 244 -21.34 -12.80 14.16
N GLN A 245 -22.49 -12.19 14.37
CA GLN A 245 -22.72 -11.30 15.52
C GLN A 245 -23.35 -12.12 16.64
N GLU A 246 -22.52 -12.42 17.66
CA GLU A 246 -22.92 -13.23 18.82
C GLU A 246 -22.41 -12.58 20.11
N PRO A 247 -23.04 -12.87 21.29
CA PRO A 247 -22.48 -12.47 22.57
C PRO A 247 -21.15 -13.16 22.85
N VAL A 248 -20.10 -12.39 23.06
CA VAL A 248 -18.71 -12.87 23.27
C VAL A 248 -18.26 -12.61 24.68
N PHE A 249 -17.78 -13.66 25.36
CA PHE A 249 -17.12 -13.62 26.64
C PHE A 249 -15.62 -13.70 26.45
N LEU A 250 -14.90 -12.58 26.44
CA LEU A 250 -13.46 -12.53 26.15
C LEU A 250 -12.64 -13.43 27.09
N LYS A 251 -12.99 -13.49 28.39
CA LYS A 251 -12.37 -14.40 29.34
C LYS A 251 -12.45 -15.87 28.91
N SER A 252 -13.60 -16.29 28.38
CA SER A 252 -13.78 -17.67 27.89
C SER A 252 -12.92 -17.95 26.67
N ILE A 253 -12.78 -16.98 25.77
CA ILE A 253 -11.87 -17.07 24.62
C ILE A 253 -10.43 -17.21 25.09
N VAL A 254 -9.96 -16.35 25.99
CA VAL A 254 -8.58 -16.42 26.54
C VAL A 254 -8.31 -17.79 27.16
N ASN A 255 -9.22 -18.30 28.01
CA ASN A 255 -9.06 -19.61 28.63
C ASN A 255 -9.00 -20.75 27.59
N SER A 256 -9.84 -20.68 26.55
CA SER A 256 -9.84 -21.66 25.46
C SER A 256 -8.50 -21.61 24.67
N VAL A 257 -8.02 -20.41 24.37
CA VAL A 257 -6.72 -20.22 23.67
C VAL A 257 -5.58 -20.78 24.51
N LEU A 258 -5.52 -20.46 25.79
CA LEU A 258 -4.45 -20.95 26.68
C LEU A 258 -4.47 -22.48 26.81
N ASN A 259 -5.64 -23.08 26.99
CA ASN A 259 -5.79 -24.53 27.03
C ASN A 259 -5.32 -25.20 25.74
N ASN A 260 -5.67 -24.65 24.58
CA ASN A 260 -5.25 -25.16 23.30
C ASN A 260 -3.73 -25.05 23.11
N LEU A 261 -3.13 -23.90 23.43
CA LEU A 261 -1.70 -23.69 23.26
C LEU A 261 -0.85 -24.51 24.24
N GLN A 262 -1.32 -24.77 25.46
CA GLN A 262 -0.64 -25.60 26.45
C GLN A 262 -0.72 -27.08 26.14
N ASN A 263 -1.87 -27.59 25.65
CA ASN A 263 -2.07 -29.01 25.38
C ASN A 263 -1.44 -29.47 24.07
N PHE A 264 -1.33 -28.61 23.07
CA PHE A 264 -0.83 -28.97 21.73
C PHE A 264 0.53 -28.34 21.39
N GLY A 265 1.05 -27.44 22.23
CA GLY A 265 2.37 -26.83 22.06
C GLY A 265 3.49 -27.66 22.67
N PRO A 266 4.78 -27.40 22.30
CA PRO A 266 5.92 -27.95 23.03
C PRO A 266 5.87 -27.49 24.47
N SER A 267 6.23 -28.38 25.42
CA SER A 267 6.32 -28.03 26.83
C SER A 267 7.33 -26.90 27.03
N ARG A 268 6.81 -25.70 27.29
CA ARG A 268 7.58 -24.47 27.53
C ARG A 268 7.39 -24.06 28.99
N ASP A 269 8.49 -23.71 29.62
CA ASP A 269 8.46 -23.14 30.98
C ASP A 269 8.13 -21.63 30.89
N LEU A 270 6.82 -21.33 30.75
CA LEU A 270 6.29 -19.97 30.67
C LEU A 270 5.25 -19.75 31.76
N VAL A 271 5.31 -18.59 32.40
CA VAL A 271 4.33 -18.18 33.40
C VAL A 271 3.25 -17.33 32.75
N PHE A 272 1.98 -17.76 32.87
CA PHE A 272 0.83 -16.97 32.41
C PHE A 272 0.21 -16.27 33.62
N ASP A 273 0.23 -14.93 33.60
CA ASP A 273 -0.38 -14.08 34.58
C ASP A 273 -1.66 -13.46 34.04
N LEU A 274 -2.80 -13.86 34.62
CA LEU A 274 -4.12 -13.35 34.21
C LEU A 274 -4.53 -12.22 35.14
N GLY A 275 -4.58 -11.00 34.61
CA GLY A 275 -4.96 -9.82 35.35
C GLY A 275 -6.41 -9.86 35.86
N SER A 276 -6.67 -9.16 36.93
CA SER A 276 -8.01 -9.08 37.54
C SER A 276 -9.04 -8.39 36.64
N GLY A 277 -8.61 -7.50 35.77
CA GLY A 277 -9.48 -6.80 34.83
C GLY A 277 -10.25 -7.71 33.87
N LEU A 278 -9.68 -8.87 33.52
CA LEU A 278 -10.38 -9.89 32.72
C LEU A 278 -11.68 -10.44 33.36
N GLN A 279 -11.85 -10.27 34.69
CA GLN A 279 -13.05 -10.74 35.38
C GLN A 279 -14.21 -9.74 35.29
N ASP A 280 -13.90 -8.47 35.10
CA ASP A 280 -14.83 -7.35 35.13
C ASP A 280 -15.23 -6.84 33.73
N ILE A 281 -14.83 -7.58 32.66
CA ILE A 281 -15.15 -7.19 31.29
C ILE A 281 -16.61 -7.55 30.96
N PRO A 282 -17.37 -6.62 30.37
CA PRO A 282 -18.72 -6.91 29.87
C PRO A 282 -18.68 -7.91 28.71
N VAL A 283 -19.82 -8.51 28.46
CA VAL A 283 -20.06 -9.25 27.22
C VAL A 283 -20.01 -8.25 26.07
N ILE A 284 -19.29 -8.57 25.00
CA ILE A 284 -19.21 -7.77 23.78
C ILE A 284 -19.95 -8.47 22.64
N GLU A 285 -20.24 -7.75 21.59
CA GLU A 285 -20.82 -8.29 20.35
C GLU A 285 -19.71 -8.59 19.33
N GLY A 286 -19.74 -9.77 18.69
CA GLY A 286 -18.72 -10.13 17.70
C GLY A 286 -18.76 -11.60 17.32
N ASP A 287 -17.80 -12.03 16.52
CA ASP A 287 -17.61 -13.42 16.11
C ASP A 287 -16.63 -14.14 17.06
N PRO A 288 -17.10 -15.07 17.90
CA PRO A 288 -16.25 -15.73 18.88
C PRO A 288 -15.15 -16.59 18.25
N ARG A 289 -15.36 -17.16 17.05
CA ARG A 289 -14.36 -17.97 16.35
C ARG A 289 -13.25 -17.10 15.79
N ARG A 290 -13.62 -15.98 15.18
CA ARG A 290 -12.65 -15.03 14.64
C ARG A 290 -11.85 -14.34 15.74
N LEU A 291 -12.49 -13.92 16.81
CA LEU A 291 -11.79 -13.33 17.96
C LEU A 291 -10.87 -14.35 18.65
N HIS A 292 -11.29 -15.63 18.75
CA HIS A 292 -10.39 -16.71 19.22
C HIS A 292 -9.15 -16.80 18.32
N GLN A 293 -9.31 -16.75 17.00
CA GLN A 293 -8.19 -16.80 16.05
C GLN A 293 -7.24 -15.59 16.22
N ALA A 294 -7.77 -14.37 16.31
CA ALA A 294 -6.96 -13.16 16.49
C ALA A 294 -6.18 -13.20 17.81
N ILE A 295 -6.83 -13.54 18.91
CA ILE A 295 -6.21 -13.64 20.24
C ILE A 295 -5.17 -14.77 20.27
N SER A 296 -5.46 -15.92 19.64
CA SER A 296 -4.51 -17.03 19.52
C SER A 296 -3.25 -16.62 18.77
N ASN A 297 -3.35 -15.85 17.70
CA ASN A 297 -2.20 -15.36 16.95
C ASN A 297 -1.34 -14.40 17.79
N ILE A 298 -1.94 -13.53 18.59
CA ILE A 298 -1.22 -12.59 19.45
C ILE A 298 -0.55 -13.32 20.61
N ILE A 299 -1.28 -14.19 21.35
CA ILE A 299 -0.71 -14.96 22.46
C ILE A 299 0.37 -15.93 21.94
N GLY A 300 0.14 -16.57 20.79
CA GLY A 300 1.13 -17.43 20.13
C GLY A 300 2.42 -16.68 19.80
N ASN A 301 2.33 -15.44 19.33
CA ASN A 301 3.52 -14.61 19.14
C ASN A 301 4.22 -14.25 20.47
N ALA A 302 3.48 -13.90 21.50
CA ALA A 302 4.06 -13.64 22.83
C ALA A 302 4.83 -14.88 23.32
N MET A 303 4.26 -16.09 23.20
CA MET A 303 4.94 -17.35 23.54
C MET A 303 6.19 -17.58 22.69
N LYS A 304 6.13 -17.29 21.40
CA LYS A 304 7.23 -17.51 20.47
C LYS A 304 8.46 -16.67 20.79
N TYR A 305 8.27 -15.43 21.22
CA TYR A 305 9.36 -14.49 21.43
C TYR A 305 9.75 -14.30 22.90
N THR A 306 9.11 -15.02 23.82
CA THR A 306 9.47 -15.07 25.23
C THR A 306 10.34 -16.29 25.51
N PRO A 307 11.54 -16.16 26.10
CA PRO A 307 12.38 -17.29 26.49
C PRO A 307 11.75 -18.11 27.63
N ASN A 308 12.25 -19.32 27.87
CA ASN A 308 11.82 -20.14 29.01
C ASN A 308 12.11 -19.42 30.34
N GLY A 309 11.21 -19.54 31.29
CA GLY A 309 11.23 -18.79 32.55
C GLY A 309 10.60 -17.39 32.45
N GLY A 310 10.19 -16.95 31.25
CA GLY A 310 9.55 -15.66 31.05
C GLY A 310 8.06 -15.66 31.40
N THR A 311 7.49 -14.45 31.45
CA THR A 311 6.11 -14.21 31.86
C THR A 311 5.31 -13.56 30.72
N ILE A 312 4.07 -14.03 30.55
CA ILE A 312 3.08 -13.45 29.62
C ILE A 312 1.88 -13.01 30.48
N THR A 313 1.68 -11.68 30.56
CA THR A 313 0.55 -11.09 31.28
C THR A 313 -0.56 -10.77 30.32
N ILE A 314 -1.77 -11.25 30.59
CA ILE A 314 -2.98 -10.99 29.81
C ILE A 314 -3.97 -10.30 30.70
N ASP A 315 -4.37 -9.10 30.34
CA ASP A 315 -5.34 -8.34 31.14
C ASP A 315 -6.23 -7.49 30.24
N ALA A 316 -7.25 -6.88 30.84
CA ALA A 316 -8.13 -5.99 30.13
C ALA A 316 -8.76 -4.94 31.03
N LYS A 317 -9.28 -3.90 30.43
CA LYS A 317 -9.94 -2.79 31.10
C LYS A 317 -11.24 -2.44 30.39
N ASN A 318 -12.30 -2.35 31.18
CA ASN A 318 -13.59 -1.86 30.71
C ASN A 318 -13.52 -0.32 30.62
N LEU A 319 -13.58 0.24 29.44
CA LEU A 319 -13.71 1.68 29.16
C LEU A 319 -15.16 2.01 28.79
N GLU A 320 -15.48 3.29 28.59
CA GLU A 320 -16.89 3.74 28.42
C GLU A 320 -17.60 3.02 27.26
N ASP A 321 -17.03 3.02 26.05
CA ASP A 321 -17.65 2.43 24.85
C ASP A 321 -16.91 1.20 24.31
N VAL A 322 -15.70 0.93 24.80
CA VAL A 322 -14.81 -0.11 24.31
C VAL A 322 -14.24 -0.95 25.44
N VAL A 323 -13.81 -2.14 25.11
CA VAL A 323 -12.95 -2.97 25.95
C VAL A 323 -11.52 -2.84 25.45
N HIS A 324 -10.61 -2.43 26.34
CA HIS A 324 -9.18 -2.45 26.09
C HIS A 324 -8.59 -3.75 26.64
N PHE A 325 -8.14 -4.60 25.75
CA PHE A 325 -7.48 -5.87 26.04
C PHE A 325 -6.00 -5.79 25.65
N TRP A 326 -5.10 -6.39 26.42
CA TRP A 326 -3.69 -6.42 26.07
C TRP A 326 -3.01 -7.71 26.48
N VAL A 327 -1.96 -8.05 25.73
CA VAL A 327 -1.04 -9.15 26.01
C VAL A 327 0.36 -8.57 26.10
N LYS A 328 0.97 -8.69 27.28
CA LYS A 328 2.34 -8.23 27.54
C LYS A 328 3.24 -9.43 27.74
N ASP A 329 4.35 -9.48 27.03
CA ASP A 329 5.39 -10.49 27.17
C ASP A 329 6.67 -9.91 27.78
N SER A 330 7.48 -10.77 28.41
CA SER A 330 8.83 -10.46 28.87
C SER A 330 9.88 -11.04 27.90
N GLY A 331 9.61 -10.90 26.61
CA GLY A 331 10.45 -11.45 25.56
C GLY A 331 11.53 -10.51 25.04
N VAL A 332 12.09 -10.85 23.89
CA VAL A 332 13.20 -10.11 23.26
C VAL A 332 12.84 -8.70 22.80
N GLY A 333 11.53 -8.36 22.75
CA GLY A 333 11.04 -7.07 22.28
C GLY A 333 11.07 -6.91 20.77
N ILE A 334 10.72 -5.69 20.31
CA ILE A 334 10.57 -5.33 18.90
C ILE A 334 11.34 -4.02 18.65
N PRO A 335 12.19 -3.91 17.61
CA PRO A 335 12.85 -2.66 17.27
C PRO A 335 11.82 -1.55 16.97
N GLN A 336 12.09 -0.35 17.43
CA GLN A 336 11.18 0.80 17.25
C GLN A 336 10.82 1.07 15.78
N GLN A 337 11.79 0.93 14.91
CA GLN A 337 11.63 1.14 13.46
C GLN A 337 10.74 0.06 12.79
N GLU A 338 10.60 -1.11 13.42
CA GLU A 338 9.84 -2.25 12.88
C GLU A 338 8.39 -2.29 13.35
N LEU A 339 8.05 -1.59 14.45
CA LEU A 339 6.70 -1.55 15.01
C LEU A 339 5.60 -1.18 13.99
N PRO A 340 5.81 -0.25 13.05
CA PRO A 340 4.82 0.04 12.01
C PRO A 340 4.57 -1.12 11.05
N HIS A 341 5.56 -2.00 10.85
CA HIS A 341 5.58 -3.02 9.80
C HIS A 341 5.18 -4.42 10.29
N ILE A 342 5.19 -4.69 11.60
CA ILE A 342 4.91 -6.05 12.14
C ILE A 342 3.53 -6.61 11.79
N PHE A 343 2.58 -5.76 11.39
CA PHE A 343 1.25 -6.15 10.92
C PHE A 343 1.14 -6.27 9.39
N GLU A 344 2.23 -5.99 8.67
CA GLU A 344 2.28 -6.17 7.21
C GLU A 344 2.39 -7.66 6.85
N ARG A 345 1.97 -7.99 5.64
CA ARG A 345 1.97 -9.38 5.15
C ARG A 345 3.38 -9.88 4.91
N PHE A 346 3.62 -11.13 5.27
CA PHE A 346 4.90 -11.80 5.08
C PHE A 346 6.07 -11.11 5.78
N TYR A 347 5.75 -10.18 6.69
CA TYR A 347 6.78 -9.47 7.45
C TYR A 347 7.30 -10.34 8.60
N VAL A 348 8.61 -10.56 8.63
CA VAL A 348 9.31 -11.36 9.65
C VAL A 348 10.60 -10.64 10.03
N LEU A 349 10.80 -10.41 11.33
CA LEU A 349 11.91 -9.63 11.89
C LEU A 349 13.30 -10.28 11.77
N GLU A 350 13.42 -11.55 11.39
CA GLU A 350 14.70 -12.28 11.40
C GLU A 350 14.96 -13.04 10.12
N ASP A 351 16.27 -13.17 9.80
CA ASP A 351 16.78 -14.03 8.74
C ASP A 351 16.25 -15.48 8.88
N THR A 352 15.68 -15.99 7.82
CA THR A 352 14.98 -17.30 7.72
C THR A 352 15.88 -18.53 7.95
N SER A 353 17.08 -18.35 8.51
CA SER A 353 18.06 -19.42 8.72
C SER A 353 17.77 -20.34 9.92
N PHE A 354 16.86 -19.97 10.83
CA PHE A 354 16.47 -20.81 11.97
C PHE A 354 15.08 -21.43 11.78
N HIS A 355 15.02 -22.58 11.14
CA HIS A 355 13.78 -23.34 10.93
C HIS A 355 13.41 -24.20 12.13
N SER A 356 12.83 -23.60 13.16
CA SER A 356 12.06 -24.37 14.13
C SER A 356 10.63 -24.54 13.62
N SER A 357 10.15 -25.79 13.56
CA SER A 357 8.88 -26.17 12.91
C SER A 357 7.62 -25.93 13.76
N SER A 358 7.71 -25.30 14.92
CA SER A 358 6.59 -25.12 15.85
C SER A 358 6.15 -23.66 15.97
N LYS A 359 4.83 -23.42 15.97
CA LYS A 359 4.21 -22.08 16.22
C LYS A 359 4.57 -21.52 17.61
N THR A 360 4.92 -22.36 18.56
CA THR A 360 5.18 -21.98 19.96
C THR A 360 6.63 -22.22 20.39
N ALA A 361 7.50 -22.77 19.53
CA ALA A 361 8.92 -22.86 19.82
C ALA A 361 9.54 -21.45 19.86
N PHE A 362 10.50 -21.24 20.76
CA PHE A 362 11.24 -19.97 20.86
C PHE A 362 11.88 -19.65 19.51
N LYS A 363 11.59 -18.45 18.97
CA LYS A 363 11.98 -18.02 17.61
C LYS A 363 11.57 -18.99 16.49
N GLY A 364 10.47 -19.73 16.66
CA GLY A 364 9.92 -20.64 15.65
C GLY A 364 9.50 -19.90 14.37
N GLY A 365 9.76 -20.50 13.19
CA GLY A 365 9.41 -19.91 11.90
C GLY A 365 7.89 -19.77 11.70
N GLY A 366 7.47 -18.73 10.97
CA GLY A 366 6.09 -18.52 10.52
C GLY A 366 6.09 -17.70 9.23
N LEU A 367 4.98 -17.70 8.50
CA LEU A 367 4.83 -16.98 7.22
C LEU A 367 4.70 -15.45 7.39
N GLY A 368 4.70 -14.91 8.61
CA GLY A 368 4.44 -13.49 8.83
C GLY A 368 2.98 -13.07 8.55
N LEU A 369 2.04 -14.02 8.58
CA LEU A 369 0.61 -13.75 8.33
C LEU A 369 -0.23 -13.64 9.59
N GLY A 370 0.22 -14.21 10.72
CA GLY A 370 -0.59 -14.30 11.94
C GLY A 370 -1.03 -12.92 12.48
N LEU A 371 -0.12 -11.96 12.56
CA LEU A 371 -0.46 -10.59 13.01
C LEU A 371 -1.31 -9.84 11.99
N THR A 372 -1.09 -10.04 10.70
CA THR A 372 -1.94 -9.48 9.63
C THR A 372 -3.37 -10.00 9.74
N VAL A 373 -3.54 -11.31 9.97
CA VAL A 373 -4.86 -11.92 10.19
C VAL A 373 -5.52 -11.38 11.46
N ALA A 374 -4.74 -11.27 12.56
CA ALA A 374 -5.25 -10.70 13.81
C ALA A 374 -5.74 -9.26 13.61
N ARG A 375 -4.94 -8.43 12.93
CA ARG A 375 -5.33 -7.05 12.60
C ARG A 375 -6.60 -6.99 11.77
N GLY A 376 -6.68 -7.75 10.68
CA GLY A 376 -7.86 -7.74 9.81
C GLY A 376 -9.13 -8.21 10.52
N ILE A 377 -9.03 -9.19 11.42
CA ILE A 377 -10.18 -9.64 12.24
C ILE A 377 -10.61 -8.54 13.20
N ILE A 378 -9.68 -7.89 13.91
CA ILE A 378 -9.99 -6.83 14.86
C ILE A 378 -10.58 -5.61 14.14
N GLU A 379 -10.02 -5.20 13.00
CA GLU A 379 -10.54 -4.11 12.17
C GLU A 379 -11.94 -4.43 11.62
N ALA A 380 -12.22 -5.69 11.24
CA ALA A 380 -13.56 -6.13 10.82
C ALA A 380 -14.61 -6.08 11.97
N HIS A 381 -14.17 -6.09 13.23
CA HIS A 381 -15.01 -5.85 14.42
C HIS A 381 -15.05 -4.37 14.82
N ASP A 382 -14.70 -3.43 13.93
CA ASP A 382 -14.59 -2.00 14.21
C ASP A 382 -13.63 -1.68 15.36
N GLY A 383 -12.67 -2.58 15.61
CA GLY A 383 -11.67 -2.48 16.64
C GLY A 383 -10.36 -1.89 16.13
N ARG A 384 -9.38 -1.81 17.03
CA ARG A 384 -8.02 -1.36 16.73
C ARG A 384 -6.99 -2.25 17.41
N VAL A 385 -5.87 -2.54 16.74
CA VAL A 385 -4.72 -3.26 17.30
C VAL A 385 -3.44 -2.49 17.03
N TRP A 386 -2.53 -2.48 18.02
CA TRP A 386 -1.17 -1.94 17.91
C TRP A 386 -0.24 -2.65 18.88
N ALA A 387 1.06 -2.40 18.76
CA ALA A 387 2.06 -2.92 19.67
C ALA A 387 2.97 -1.81 20.18
N GLU A 388 3.49 -2.01 21.39
CA GLU A 388 4.48 -1.17 22.05
C GLU A 388 5.64 -2.05 22.50
N SER A 389 6.87 -1.55 22.37
CA SER A 389 8.09 -2.18 22.86
C SER A 389 9.15 -1.12 23.11
N ALA A 390 9.99 -1.30 24.10
CA ALA A 390 11.10 -0.38 24.39
C ALA A 390 12.29 -0.55 23.42
N GLY A 391 12.31 -1.63 22.64
CA GLY A 391 13.37 -1.99 21.73
C GLY A 391 13.50 -3.51 21.64
N GLN A 392 14.54 -4.00 20.97
CA GLN A 392 14.87 -5.41 20.89
C GLN A 392 16.21 -5.67 21.58
N ASP A 393 16.25 -6.57 22.56
CA ASP A 393 17.46 -7.00 23.25
C ASP A 393 17.26 -8.42 23.78
N GLU A 394 18.20 -9.32 23.47
CA GLU A 394 18.14 -10.74 23.91
C GLU A 394 18.65 -10.94 25.34
N THR A 395 19.31 -9.94 25.91
CA THR A 395 19.87 -9.98 27.27
C THR A 395 18.99 -9.24 28.26
N GLU A 396 18.59 -8.01 27.90
CA GLU A 396 17.75 -7.15 28.76
C GLU A 396 16.27 -7.54 28.70
N LEU A 397 15.85 -8.23 27.65
CA LEU A 397 14.48 -8.75 27.44
C LEU A 397 13.40 -7.68 27.70
N PRO A 398 13.38 -6.58 26.92
CA PRO A 398 12.48 -5.45 27.18
C PRO A 398 11.01 -5.82 27.01
N GLY A 399 10.71 -6.91 26.33
CA GLY A 399 9.37 -7.39 26.04
C GLY A 399 8.59 -6.53 25.05
N SER A 400 7.35 -6.96 24.80
CA SER A 400 6.39 -6.24 23.96
C SER A 400 5.01 -6.26 24.60
N THR A 401 4.18 -5.29 24.24
CA THR A 401 2.78 -5.27 24.64
C THR A 401 1.92 -5.08 23.41
N PHE A 402 1.06 -6.04 23.13
CA PHE A 402 0.06 -5.95 22.07
C PHE A 402 -1.26 -5.49 22.68
N HIS A 403 -1.82 -4.43 22.14
CA HIS A 403 -3.05 -3.80 22.58
C HIS A 403 -4.16 -4.02 21.57
N ILE A 404 -5.37 -4.29 22.05
CA ILE A 404 -6.59 -4.44 21.27
C ILE A 404 -7.67 -3.56 21.89
N LEU A 405 -8.36 -2.77 21.07
CA LEU A 405 -9.60 -2.10 21.43
C LEU A 405 -10.75 -2.75 20.67
N LEU A 406 -11.78 -3.17 21.38
CA LEU A 406 -13.00 -3.72 20.78
C LEU A 406 -14.21 -2.93 21.25
N PRO A 407 -15.11 -2.49 20.35
CA PRO A 407 -16.36 -1.88 20.73
C PRO A 407 -17.22 -2.90 21.50
N LYS A 408 -18.03 -2.42 22.44
CA LYS A 408 -18.90 -3.31 23.22
C LYS A 408 -20.08 -3.83 22.42
N GLY A 409 -20.57 -3.04 21.44
CA GLY A 409 -21.79 -3.33 20.72
C GLY A 409 -23.03 -3.32 21.61
N ASN A 410 -24.10 -3.91 21.12
CA ASN A 410 -25.30 -4.20 21.92
C ASN A 410 -25.58 -5.71 21.92
N PRO A 411 -24.86 -6.51 22.71
CA PRO A 411 -24.94 -7.97 22.68
C PRO A 411 -26.33 -8.54 23.05
N PHE A 412 -27.24 -7.73 23.58
CA PHE A 412 -28.57 -8.14 23.97
C PHE A 412 -29.63 -7.77 22.92
N ALA A 413 -29.38 -6.91 21.95
CA ALA A 413 -30.30 -6.60 20.85
C ALA A 413 -30.67 -7.84 20.03
N LEU A 414 -29.73 -8.78 19.88
CA LEU A 414 -29.95 -10.07 19.17
C LEU A 414 -30.84 -11.06 19.94
N MET A 415 -31.05 -10.88 21.25
CA MET A 415 -31.93 -11.73 22.04
C MET A 415 -33.39 -11.25 21.97
N GLU A 416 -33.63 -9.97 21.72
CA GLU A 416 -34.97 -9.40 21.58
C GLU A 416 -35.63 -9.78 20.25
N ASP A 417 -34.84 -9.88 19.15
CA ASP A 417 -35.36 -10.20 17.81
C ASP A 417 -35.74 -11.68 17.62
N LYS A 418 -35.23 -12.60 18.44
CA LYS A 418 -35.62 -14.03 18.44
C LYS A 418 -36.83 -14.37 19.28
N GLY A 419 -37.36 -13.39 20.00
CA GLY A 419 -38.54 -13.54 20.87
C GLY A 419 -39.86 -13.42 20.16
N ASP A 420 -39.92 -12.77 19.00
CA ASP A 420 -41.18 -12.42 18.31
C ASP A 420 -41.60 -13.41 17.21
N GLU A 421 -40.77 -14.41 16.89
CA GLU A 421 -41.14 -15.45 15.90
C GLU A 421 -41.90 -16.67 16.47
N ARG A 422 -42.32 -16.61 17.75
CA ARG A 422 -43.15 -17.64 18.36
C ARG A 422 -44.44 -17.05 18.97
N GLY A 423 -45.22 -16.44 18.10
CA GLY A 423 -46.57 -16.03 18.39
C GLY A 423 -47.52 -16.57 17.34
#